data_1191a9655377193566e7c1e87ba2b16e
#
_entry.id   1191a9655377193566e7c1e87ba2b16e
#
_cell.length_a   1.000
_cell.length_b   1.000
_cell.length_c   1.000
_cell.angle_alpha   90.00
_cell.angle_beta   90.00
_cell.angle_gamma   90.00
#
_symmetry.space_group_name_H-M   'P 1'
#
loop_
_entity.id
_entity.type
_entity.pdbx_description
1 polymer ?
#
loop_
_entity_poly.entity_id
_entity_poly.type
_entity_poly.pdbx_seq_one_letter_code
_entity_poly.pdbx_strand_id
1 'polypeptide(L)' 'MEQVKISFYAPKELRTELNVIAAKQERTVTSILTELVEEFISENK' A
#
# COMPACT_ATOMS: atom_id res chain seq x y z
N MET A 1 -12.25 12.78 6.49
CA MET A 1 -10.95 12.52 7.16
C MET A 1 -9.84 13.30 6.45
N GLU A 2 -8.97 13.90 7.22
CA GLU A 2 -7.84 14.60 6.65
C GLU A 2 -6.81 13.58 6.14
N GLN A 3 -6.32 13.80 4.93
CA GLN A 3 -5.33 12.93 4.34
C GLN A 3 -3.94 13.54 4.47
N VAL A 4 -3.00 12.78 4.95
CA VAL A 4 -1.61 13.21 5.06
C VAL A 4 -0.72 12.23 4.32
N LYS A 5 0.41 12.72 3.86
CA LYS A 5 1.36 11.88 3.12
C LYS A 5 2.15 11.01 4.07
N ILE A 6 2.20 9.72 3.78
CA ILE A 6 3.01 8.78 4.53
C ILE A 6 4.01 8.18 3.55
N SER A 7 5.28 8.13 3.91
CA SER A 7 6.30 7.56 3.04
C SER A 7 7.29 6.71 3.84
N PHE A 8 7.91 5.78 3.16
CA PHE A 8 8.90 4.89 3.77
C PHE A 8 9.82 4.35 2.68
N TYR A 9 10.92 3.76 3.10
CA TYR A 9 11.87 3.16 2.18
C TYR A 9 11.68 1.65 2.14
N ALA A 10 11.73 1.08 0.95
CA ALA A 10 11.58 -0.35 0.76
C ALA A 10 12.53 -0.82 -0.33
N PRO A 11 12.90 -2.12 -0.34
CA PRO A 11 13.71 -2.67 -1.42
C PRO A 11 13.03 -2.45 -2.77
N LYS A 12 13.83 -2.20 -3.78
CA LYS A 12 13.34 -1.95 -5.13
C LYS A 12 12.47 -3.08 -5.65
N GLU A 13 12.82 -4.30 -5.33
CA GLU A 13 12.08 -5.48 -5.77
C GLU A 13 10.64 -5.49 -5.25
N LEU A 14 10.45 -5.06 -4.03
CA LEU A 14 9.10 -5.00 -3.46
C LEU A 14 8.23 -4.00 -4.19
N ARG A 15 8.81 -2.86 -4.55
CA ARG A 15 8.08 -1.84 -5.30
C ARG A 15 7.66 -2.37 -6.66
N THR A 16 8.58 -3.06 -7.35
CA THR A 16 8.30 -3.60 -8.66
C THR A 16 7.19 -4.63 -8.61
N GLU A 17 7.26 -5.55 -7.66
CA GLU A 17 6.23 -6.58 -7.50
C GLU A 17 4.88 -5.98 -7.18
N LEU A 18 4.88 -4.97 -6.32
CA LEU A 18 3.64 -4.31 -5.94
C LEU A 18 3.00 -3.62 -7.14
N ASN A 19 3.79 -2.96 -7.98
CA ASN A 19 3.28 -2.33 -9.20
C ASN A 19 2.68 -3.35 -10.16
N VAL A 20 3.32 -4.50 -10.30
CA VAL A 20 2.81 -5.56 -11.18
C VAL A 20 1.47 -6.08 -10.68
N ILE A 21 1.36 -6.34 -9.39
CA ILE A 21 0.13 -6.83 -8.80
C ILE A 21 -0.99 -5.80 -8.91
N ALA A 22 -0.66 -4.53 -8.66
CA ALA A 22 -1.63 -3.45 -8.77
C ALA A 22 -2.19 -3.37 -10.19
N ALA A 23 -1.33 -3.50 -11.19
CA ALA A 23 -1.75 -3.48 -12.58
C ALA A 23 -2.68 -4.65 -12.91
N LYS A 24 -2.36 -5.83 -12.40
CA LYS A 24 -3.19 -7.02 -12.64
C LYS A 24 -4.57 -6.90 -12.02
N GLN A 25 -4.67 -6.22 -10.88
CA GLN A 25 -5.92 -6.06 -10.17
C GLN A 25 -6.64 -4.77 -10.56
N GLU A 26 -6.08 -4.03 -11.50
CA GLU A 26 -6.62 -2.74 -11.93
C GLU A 26 -6.84 -1.79 -10.76
N ARG A 27 -5.87 -1.78 -9.82
CA ARG A 27 -5.91 -0.92 -8.65
C ARG A 27 -4.65 -0.05 -8.61
N THR A 28 -4.73 1.04 -7.85
CA THR A 28 -3.55 1.86 -7.64
C THR A 28 -2.75 1.32 -6.47
N VAL A 29 -1.45 1.59 -6.47
CA VAL A 29 -0.59 1.19 -5.36
C VAL A 29 -1.04 1.86 -4.07
N THR A 30 -1.45 3.12 -4.14
CA THR A 30 -1.96 3.85 -2.98
C THR A 30 -3.17 3.14 -2.37
N SER A 31 -4.08 2.67 -3.20
CA SER A 31 -5.27 1.96 -2.74
C SER A 31 -4.90 0.68 -1.98
N ILE A 32 -3.96 -0.08 -2.52
CA ILE A 32 -3.51 -1.32 -1.90
C ILE A 32 -2.83 -1.04 -0.56
N LEU A 33 -1.95 -0.05 -0.52
CA LEU A 33 -1.22 0.28 0.69
C LEU A 33 -2.16 0.80 1.79
N THR A 34 -3.13 1.62 1.41
CA THR A 34 -4.10 2.13 2.37
C THR A 34 -4.87 1.00 3.02
N GLU A 35 -5.32 0.06 2.21
CA GLU A 35 -6.06 -1.10 2.70
C GLU A 35 -5.22 -1.95 3.65
N LEU A 36 -3.97 -2.19 3.30
CA LEU A 36 -3.06 -2.96 4.15
C LEU A 36 -2.79 -2.27 5.48
N VAL A 37 -2.60 -0.96 5.46
CA VAL A 37 -2.37 -0.19 6.68
C VAL A 37 -3.59 -0.24 7.58
N GLU A 38 -4.78 -0.06 7.03
CA GLU A 38 -6.01 -0.11 7.79
C GLU A 38 -6.20 -1.48 8.44
N GLU A 39 -5.92 -2.53 7.70
CA GLU A 39 -6.03 -3.89 8.17
C GLU A 39 -5.04 -4.16 9.30
N PHE A 40 -3.81 -3.70 9.15
CA PHE A 40 -2.79 -3.86 10.17
C PHE A 40 -3.19 -3.16 11.48
N ILE A 41 -3.67 -1.93 11.38
CA ILE A 41 -4.09 -1.17 12.54
C ILE A 41 -5.26 -1.85 13.24
N SER A 42 -6.22 -2.34 12.45
CA SER A 42 -7.38 -3.05 12.99
C SER A 42 -6.98 -4.28 13.78
N GLU A 43 -5.99 -5.02 13.29
CA GLU A 43 -5.52 -6.23 13.96
C GLU A 43 -4.76 -5.94 15.25
N ASN A 44 -4.22 -4.73 15.39
CA ASN A 44 -3.39 -4.37 16.53
C ASN A 44 -4.05 -3.42 17.53
N LYS A 45 -5.33 -3.23 17.41
CA LYS A 45 -6.08 -2.41 18.38
C LYS A 45 -6.52 -3.23 19.57
#